data_1a8a77b70e0beb89fd505670bd175b80
#
_entry.id   1a8a77b70e0beb89fd505670bd175b80
#
_cell.length_a   1.000
_cell.length_b   1.000
_cell.length_c   1.000
_cell.angle_alpha   90.00
_cell.angle_beta   90.00
_cell.angle_gamma   90.00
#
_symmetry.space_group_name_H-M   'P 1'
#
loop_
_entity.id
_entity.type
_entity.pdbx_description
1 polymer ?
#
loop_
_entity_poly.entity_id
_entity_poly.type
_entity_poly.pdbx_seq_one_letter_code
_entity_poly.pdbx_strand_id
1 'polypeptide(L)'
;KAFAAHWKKQTGDDVTIRQSHGGSGKQARAVIDGVDADVVTLALAYDIDAIAQKAQKLAPDWQKQFAHNNSPYTSTIVFLVRKGNPKKIKDWNDLIRPDIKVITPNPKTSGGARWNYLAAWGYAQKLPGGNEQKAAEFVGKLFANVPVLDSGARGATVTFAERGIGDVLLAWENEAQLAGKEWGPDKFDTIYPSVSILAEPPVAIVDKNVDKKGTRKVAEAYLHYLYSREGQELAAQNYYRPIDKEVAAKYAKQFPVLKLLTVDQDFGGWAKAQK
;
A
#
# COMPACT_ATOMS: atom_id res chain seq x y z
N LYS A 1 18.92 -6.43 -3.50
CA LYS A 1 19.96 -7.32 -4.07
C LYS A 1 20.02 -7.17 -5.59
N ALA A 2 18.93 -7.37 -6.34
CA ALA A 2 18.93 -7.32 -7.81
C ALA A 2 19.47 -5.99 -8.38
N PHE A 3 18.98 -4.85 -7.87
CA PHE A 3 19.52 -3.55 -8.29
C PHE A 3 21.03 -3.40 -8.02
N ALA A 4 21.53 -3.87 -6.88
CA ALA A 4 22.96 -3.78 -6.58
C ALA A 4 23.81 -4.58 -7.60
N ALA A 5 23.34 -5.77 -7.98
CA ALA A 5 23.98 -6.55 -9.04
C ALA A 5 23.92 -5.85 -10.40
N HIS A 6 22.77 -5.27 -10.75
CA HIS A 6 22.58 -4.49 -11.97
C HIS A 6 23.52 -3.28 -12.01
N TRP A 7 23.60 -2.51 -10.92
CA TRP A 7 24.47 -1.35 -10.81
C TRP A 7 25.95 -1.71 -10.98
N LYS A 8 26.39 -2.77 -10.28
CA LYS A 8 27.76 -3.29 -10.40
C LYS A 8 28.11 -3.69 -11.83
N LYS A 9 27.19 -4.36 -12.51
CA LYS A 9 27.38 -4.77 -13.91
C LYS A 9 27.50 -3.58 -14.84
N GLN A 10 26.75 -2.50 -14.58
CA GLN A 10 26.72 -1.34 -15.46
C GLN A 10 27.84 -0.34 -15.20
N THR A 11 28.24 -0.16 -13.96
CA THR A 11 29.17 0.90 -13.56
C THR A 11 30.51 0.40 -13.05
N GLY A 12 30.60 -0.85 -12.65
CA GLY A 12 31.75 -1.40 -11.93
C GLY A 12 31.75 -1.07 -10.43
N ASP A 13 30.86 -0.20 -9.97
CA ASP A 13 30.81 0.25 -8.58
C ASP A 13 29.88 -0.63 -7.73
N ASP A 14 30.24 -0.79 -6.47
CA ASP A 14 29.38 -1.43 -5.48
C ASP A 14 28.42 -0.44 -4.85
N VAL A 15 27.19 -0.88 -4.58
CA VAL A 15 26.20 -0.12 -3.82
C VAL A 15 25.63 -0.96 -2.69
N THR A 16 25.61 -0.37 -1.50
CA THR A 16 24.94 -0.96 -0.34
C THR A 16 23.67 -0.19 -0.03
N ILE A 17 22.53 -0.89 -0.06
CA ILE A 17 21.23 -0.32 0.26
C ILE A 17 20.91 -0.62 1.73
N ARG A 18 20.83 0.42 2.53
CA ARG A 18 20.35 0.35 3.92
C ARG A 18 18.86 0.68 3.94
N GLN A 19 18.10 -0.11 4.67
CA GLN A 19 16.64 0.00 4.70
C GLN A 19 16.14 0.23 6.12
N SER A 20 15.11 1.06 6.25
CA SER A 20 14.32 1.24 7.46
C SER A 20 12.85 0.99 7.10
N HIS A 21 12.16 0.20 7.89
CA HIS A 21 10.76 -0.16 7.68
C HIS A 21 9.89 0.31 8.84
N GLY A 22 8.67 0.71 8.53
CA GLY A 22 7.70 1.17 9.52
C GLY A 22 6.43 1.72 8.88
N GLY A 23 5.51 2.17 9.70
CA GLY A 23 4.30 2.84 9.22
C GLY A 23 4.65 4.09 8.39
N SER A 24 3.92 4.31 7.30
CA SER A 24 4.21 5.36 6.30
C SER A 24 4.34 6.75 6.93
N GLY A 25 3.39 7.16 7.77
CA GLY A 25 3.45 8.44 8.47
C GLY A 25 4.63 8.56 9.45
N LYS A 26 5.00 7.46 10.11
CA LYS A 26 6.18 7.41 10.99
C LYS A 26 7.48 7.59 10.19
N GLN A 27 7.59 6.94 9.04
CA GLN A 27 8.75 7.08 8.15
C GLN A 27 8.85 8.50 7.58
N ALA A 28 7.73 9.09 7.15
CA ALA A 28 7.71 10.48 6.71
C ALA A 28 8.17 11.43 7.81
N ARG A 29 7.66 11.24 9.02
CA ARG A 29 8.06 12.05 10.19
C ARG A 29 9.55 11.92 10.48
N ALA A 30 10.11 10.72 10.44
CA ALA A 30 11.53 10.51 10.67
C ALA A 30 12.40 11.29 9.66
N VAL A 31 12.01 11.34 8.40
CA VAL A 31 12.72 12.12 7.37
C VAL A 31 12.58 13.62 7.62
N ILE A 32 11.39 14.08 8.03
CA ILE A 32 11.16 15.48 8.43
C ILE A 32 12.07 15.86 9.60
N ASP A 33 12.18 14.99 10.60
CA ASP A 33 12.95 15.20 11.82
C ASP A 33 14.47 14.99 11.63
N GLY A 34 14.94 14.60 10.42
CA GLY A 34 16.35 14.63 10.09
C GLY A 34 16.97 13.31 9.64
N VAL A 35 16.22 12.22 9.55
CA VAL A 35 16.74 10.98 8.96
C VAL A 35 17.20 11.24 7.52
N ASP A 36 18.45 10.86 7.24
CA ASP A 36 19.17 11.16 6.02
C ASP A 36 18.92 10.10 4.94
N ALA A 37 17.63 9.89 4.60
CA ALA A 37 17.23 8.96 3.55
C ALA A 37 17.49 9.55 2.16
N ASP A 38 18.00 8.73 1.23
CA ASP A 38 18.20 9.10 -0.17
C ASP A 38 16.90 9.02 -0.98
N VAL A 39 16.14 7.95 -0.72
CA VAL A 39 14.84 7.69 -1.34
C VAL A 39 13.82 7.31 -0.29
N VAL A 40 12.57 7.60 -0.55
CA VAL A 40 11.43 7.14 0.25
C VAL A 40 10.49 6.32 -0.62
N THR A 41 9.99 5.23 -0.05
CA THR A 41 8.89 4.42 -0.58
C THR A 41 7.84 4.36 0.51
N LEU A 42 6.76 5.10 0.33
CA LEU A 42 5.70 5.23 1.33
C LEU A 42 4.38 4.68 0.81
N ALA A 43 3.43 4.48 1.69
CA ALA A 43 2.15 3.87 1.32
C ALA A 43 1.26 4.81 0.50
N LEU A 44 1.44 6.12 0.63
CA LEU A 44 0.58 7.12 -0.04
C LEU A 44 1.28 8.46 -0.24
N ALA A 45 0.87 9.17 -1.28
CA ALA A 45 1.48 10.43 -1.69
C ALA A 45 1.39 11.52 -0.62
N TYR A 46 0.33 11.57 0.17
CA TYR A 46 0.16 12.55 1.25
C TYR A 46 1.34 12.58 2.24
N ASP A 47 1.91 11.43 2.54
CA ASP A 47 3.05 11.34 3.45
C ASP A 47 4.34 11.88 2.82
N ILE A 48 4.52 11.75 1.50
CA ILE A 48 5.63 12.38 0.79
C ILE A 48 5.40 13.90 0.65
N ASP A 49 4.16 14.32 0.37
CA ASP A 49 3.76 15.73 0.38
C ASP A 49 4.11 16.41 1.72
N ALA A 50 3.92 15.71 2.83
CA ALA A 50 4.29 16.21 4.14
C ALA A 50 5.81 16.46 4.26
N ILE A 51 6.66 15.61 3.68
CA ILE A 51 8.11 15.84 3.63
C ILE A 51 8.44 17.06 2.76
N ALA A 52 7.80 17.18 1.60
CA ALA A 52 7.99 18.31 0.71
C ALA A 52 7.60 19.65 1.36
N GLN A 53 6.43 19.68 2.00
CA GLN A 53 5.88 20.90 2.59
C GLN A 53 6.57 21.32 3.90
N LYS A 54 6.79 20.34 4.80
CA LYS A 54 7.28 20.64 6.15
C LYS A 54 8.80 20.73 6.25
N ALA A 55 9.52 19.92 5.49
CA ALA A 55 10.97 19.88 5.53
C ALA A 55 11.62 20.52 4.28
N GLN A 56 10.85 20.77 3.24
CA GLN A 56 11.33 21.33 1.96
C GLN A 56 12.53 20.53 1.39
N LYS A 57 12.52 19.22 1.59
CA LYS A 57 13.62 18.33 1.16
C LYS A 57 13.46 17.81 -0.25
N LEU A 58 12.29 17.98 -0.86
CA LEU A 58 12.00 17.67 -2.26
C LEU A 58 11.00 18.68 -2.83
N ALA A 59 10.95 18.77 -4.16
CA ALA A 59 10.09 19.73 -4.87
C ALA A 59 8.60 19.43 -4.63
N PRO A 60 7.73 20.46 -4.62
CA PRO A 60 6.28 20.25 -4.47
C PRO A 60 5.66 19.40 -5.58
N ASP A 61 6.25 19.40 -6.77
CA ASP A 61 5.82 18.61 -7.93
C ASP A 61 6.57 17.29 -8.10
N TRP A 62 7.13 16.77 -7.01
CA TRP A 62 7.89 15.52 -6.97
C TRP A 62 7.20 14.35 -7.71
N GLN A 63 5.88 14.30 -7.68
CA GLN A 63 5.07 13.23 -8.26
C GLN A 63 5.05 13.24 -9.80
N LYS A 64 5.61 14.27 -10.44
CA LYS A 64 5.75 14.37 -11.89
C LYS A 64 7.08 13.82 -12.43
N GLN A 65 8.02 13.45 -11.55
CA GLN A 65 9.36 13.00 -11.94
C GLN A 65 9.38 11.63 -12.63
N PHE A 66 8.47 10.75 -12.22
CA PHE A 66 8.34 9.40 -12.77
C PHE A 66 6.89 9.13 -13.20
N ALA A 67 6.74 8.16 -14.11
CA ALA A 67 5.42 7.77 -14.61
C ALA A 67 4.48 7.25 -13.50
N HIS A 68 3.18 7.25 -13.80
CA HIS A 68 2.12 6.73 -12.91
C HIS A 68 2.14 7.35 -11.51
N ASN A 69 2.21 8.67 -11.42
CA ASN A 69 2.25 9.41 -10.15
C ASN A 69 3.39 8.97 -9.23
N ASN A 70 4.56 8.64 -9.79
CA ASN A 70 5.70 8.07 -9.07
C ASN A 70 5.40 6.72 -8.38
N SER A 71 4.44 5.96 -8.88
CA SER A 71 4.12 4.62 -8.35
C SER A 71 4.53 3.55 -9.36
N PRO A 72 5.66 2.87 -9.16
CA PRO A 72 6.19 1.89 -10.12
C PRO A 72 5.37 0.60 -10.19
N TYR A 73 4.52 0.37 -9.22
CA TYR A 73 3.58 -0.76 -9.12
C TYR A 73 2.39 -0.36 -8.27
N THR A 74 1.34 -1.15 -8.33
CA THR A 74 0.10 -0.89 -7.58
C THR A 74 -0.32 -2.10 -6.76
N SER A 75 -1.28 -1.89 -5.89
CA SER A 75 -1.96 -2.94 -5.15
C SER A 75 -3.46 -2.57 -5.01
N THR A 76 -4.19 -3.36 -4.26
CA THR A 76 -5.58 -3.07 -3.92
C THR A 76 -5.90 -3.70 -2.57
N ILE A 77 -7.07 -3.39 -2.02
CA ILE A 77 -7.52 -3.93 -0.75
C ILE A 77 -8.35 -5.18 -0.99
N VAL A 78 -8.02 -6.24 -0.28
CA VAL A 78 -8.71 -7.52 -0.29
C VAL A 78 -9.04 -7.95 1.13
N PHE A 79 -9.83 -9.00 1.28
CA PHE A 79 -10.13 -9.62 2.57
C PHE A 79 -9.39 -10.95 2.68
N LEU A 80 -8.57 -11.10 3.70
CA LEU A 80 -7.98 -12.38 4.06
C LEU A 80 -8.87 -13.02 5.14
N VAL A 81 -9.39 -14.20 4.87
CA VAL A 81 -10.26 -14.93 5.77
C VAL A 81 -9.67 -16.28 6.14
N ARG A 82 -10.18 -16.90 7.20
CA ARG A 82 -9.79 -18.26 7.58
C ARG A 82 -10.14 -19.24 6.46
N LYS A 83 -9.37 -20.31 6.32
CA LYS A 83 -9.57 -21.33 5.28
C LYS A 83 -11.00 -21.86 5.26
N GLY A 84 -11.57 -21.96 4.07
CA GLY A 84 -12.95 -22.38 3.87
C GLY A 84 -13.98 -21.29 4.14
N ASN A 85 -13.55 -20.08 4.48
CA ASN A 85 -14.42 -18.93 4.74
C ASN A 85 -15.61 -19.27 5.66
N PRO A 86 -15.37 -19.69 6.91
CA PRO A 86 -16.42 -20.21 7.79
C PRO A 86 -17.51 -19.19 8.11
N LYS A 87 -17.19 -17.90 8.07
CA LYS A 87 -18.14 -16.80 8.30
C LYS A 87 -18.86 -16.34 7.03
N LYS A 88 -18.59 -16.97 5.87
CA LYS A 88 -19.22 -16.66 4.58
C LYS A 88 -19.14 -15.18 4.19
N ILE A 89 -17.98 -14.58 4.41
CA ILE A 89 -17.69 -13.19 4.06
C ILE A 89 -17.51 -13.10 2.54
N LYS A 90 -18.29 -12.24 1.88
CA LYS A 90 -18.27 -12.07 0.42
C LYS A 90 -17.96 -10.64 -0.01
N ASP A 91 -18.42 -9.67 0.76
CA ASP A 91 -18.29 -8.26 0.40
C ASP A 91 -18.25 -7.37 1.65
N TRP A 92 -18.07 -6.09 1.45
CA TRP A 92 -17.93 -5.08 2.50
C TRP A 92 -19.08 -5.07 3.52
N ASN A 93 -20.33 -5.27 3.07
CA ASN A 93 -21.48 -5.29 3.98
C ASN A 93 -21.47 -6.44 4.97
N ASP A 94 -20.74 -7.52 4.71
CA ASP A 94 -20.56 -8.60 5.68
C ASP A 94 -19.70 -8.16 6.87
N LEU A 95 -18.84 -7.16 6.69
CA LEU A 95 -17.93 -6.68 7.74
C LEU A 95 -18.61 -5.88 8.85
N ILE A 96 -19.85 -5.46 8.65
CA ILE A 96 -20.65 -4.76 9.68
C ILE A 96 -21.61 -5.68 10.42
N ARG A 97 -21.60 -6.98 10.13
CA ARG A 97 -22.37 -7.97 10.87
C ARG A 97 -21.87 -8.10 12.30
N PRO A 98 -22.75 -8.27 13.31
CA PRO A 98 -22.35 -8.31 14.73
C PRO A 98 -21.51 -9.53 15.11
N ASP A 99 -21.53 -10.59 14.30
CA ASP A 99 -20.78 -11.83 14.51
C ASP A 99 -19.37 -11.80 13.88
N ILE A 100 -18.96 -10.70 13.25
CA ILE A 100 -17.68 -10.56 12.55
C ILE A 100 -16.72 -9.71 13.36
N LYS A 101 -15.48 -10.21 13.50
CA LYS A 101 -14.34 -9.43 14.03
C LYS A 101 -13.37 -9.09 12.90
N VAL A 102 -13.21 -7.81 12.67
CA VAL A 102 -12.37 -7.25 11.61
C VAL A 102 -11.01 -6.84 12.16
N ILE A 103 -9.95 -7.23 11.48
CA ILE A 103 -8.60 -6.75 11.77
C ILE A 103 -8.18 -5.78 10.67
N THR A 104 -7.80 -4.60 11.07
CA THR A 104 -7.21 -3.56 10.22
C THR A 104 -6.24 -2.75 11.07
N PRO A 105 -5.13 -2.26 10.49
CA PRO A 105 -4.27 -1.37 11.26
C PRO A 105 -4.92 0.01 11.48
N ASN A 106 -4.34 0.79 12.37
CA ASN A 106 -4.87 2.10 12.74
C ASN A 106 -4.62 3.13 11.61
N PRO A 107 -5.65 3.75 11.03
CA PRO A 107 -5.49 4.74 9.97
C PRO A 107 -4.75 6.02 10.42
N LYS A 108 -4.68 6.29 11.72
CA LYS A 108 -3.89 7.42 12.25
C LYS A 108 -2.38 7.19 12.17
N THR A 109 -1.93 5.95 12.13
CA THR A 109 -0.49 5.60 12.15
C THR A 109 -0.04 4.83 10.91
N SER A 110 -0.94 4.11 10.26
CA SER A 110 -0.67 3.26 9.10
C SER A 110 -1.20 3.87 7.81
N GLY A 111 -0.32 4.09 6.85
CA GLY A 111 -0.73 4.49 5.50
C GLY A 111 -1.56 3.41 4.79
N GLY A 112 -1.22 2.14 5.00
CA GLY A 112 -2.02 1.02 4.48
C GLY A 112 -3.46 1.03 4.98
N ALA A 113 -3.66 1.36 6.25
CA ALA A 113 -4.99 1.47 6.85
C ALA A 113 -5.83 2.62 6.25
N ARG A 114 -5.19 3.70 5.82
CA ARG A 114 -5.90 4.80 5.14
C ARG A 114 -6.51 4.34 3.80
N TRP A 115 -5.82 3.50 3.06
CA TRP A 115 -6.39 2.85 1.88
C TRP A 115 -7.55 1.92 2.22
N ASN A 116 -7.44 1.12 3.29
CA ASN A 116 -8.54 0.27 3.77
C ASN A 116 -9.78 1.11 4.11
N TYR A 117 -9.57 2.22 4.81
CA TYR A 117 -10.62 3.16 5.20
C TYR A 117 -11.33 3.74 3.98
N LEU A 118 -10.57 4.25 3.01
CA LEU A 118 -11.13 4.83 1.79
C LEU A 118 -11.87 3.80 0.92
N ALA A 119 -11.38 2.56 0.85
CA ALA A 119 -12.08 1.50 0.12
C ALA A 119 -13.45 1.21 0.73
N ALA A 120 -13.54 1.10 2.06
CA ALA A 120 -14.79 0.90 2.79
C ALA A 120 -15.74 2.10 2.63
N TRP A 121 -15.23 3.31 2.77
CA TRP A 121 -15.97 4.53 2.57
C TRP A 121 -16.56 4.62 1.15
N GLY A 122 -15.72 4.41 0.15
CA GLY A 122 -16.11 4.48 -1.25
C GLY A 122 -17.15 3.43 -1.63
N TYR A 123 -17.04 2.22 -1.09
CA TYR A 123 -18.09 1.21 -1.24
C TYR A 123 -19.44 1.74 -0.78
N ALA A 124 -19.53 2.22 0.46
CA ALA A 124 -20.79 2.70 1.05
C ALA A 124 -21.34 3.94 0.32
N GLN A 125 -20.46 4.85 -0.06
CA GLN A 125 -20.84 6.08 -0.79
C GLN A 125 -21.42 5.78 -2.18
N LYS A 126 -20.94 4.72 -2.85
CA LYS A 126 -21.37 4.32 -4.20
C LYS A 126 -22.60 3.40 -4.21
N LEU A 127 -23.09 2.98 -3.06
CA LEU A 127 -24.36 2.24 -3.00
C LEU A 127 -25.53 3.11 -3.43
N PRO A 128 -26.64 2.51 -3.94
CA PRO A 128 -27.85 3.24 -4.24
C PRO A 128 -28.31 4.11 -3.06
N GLY A 129 -28.47 5.42 -3.27
CA GLY A 129 -28.79 6.37 -2.22
C GLY A 129 -27.63 6.66 -1.24
N GLY A 130 -26.42 6.23 -1.58
CA GLY A 130 -25.22 6.49 -0.78
C GLY A 130 -24.82 7.98 -0.79
N ASN A 131 -24.24 8.43 0.32
CA ASN A 131 -23.69 9.76 0.51
C ASN A 131 -22.62 9.73 1.58
N GLU A 132 -22.01 10.87 1.88
CA GLU A 132 -20.94 10.96 2.90
C GLU A 132 -21.40 10.56 4.30
N GLN A 133 -22.62 10.92 4.68
CA GLN A 133 -23.19 10.55 5.98
C GLN A 133 -23.32 9.03 6.11
N LYS A 134 -23.90 8.37 5.11
CA LYS A 134 -24.05 6.90 5.08
C LYS A 134 -22.71 6.19 5.03
N ALA A 135 -21.73 6.76 4.34
CA ALA A 135 -20.36 6.23 4.33
C ALA A 135 -19.73 6.31 5.72
N ALA A 136 -19.89 7.44 6.42
CA ALA A 136 -19.41 7.60 7.79
C ALA A 136 -20.08 6.60 8.76
N GLU A 137 -21.39 6.42 8.66
CA GLU A 137 -22.13 5.44 9.45
C GLU A 137 -21.65 4.01 9.19
N PHE A 138 -21.45 3.66 7.92
CA PHE A 138 -20.93 2.33 7.52
C PHE A 138 -19.55 2.06 8.09
N VAL A 139 -18.62 2.99 7.91
CA VAL A 139 -17.25 2.87 8.42
C VAL A 139 -17.26 2.83 9.95
N GLY A 140 -18.11 3.62 10.61
CA GLY A 140 -18.31 3.56 12.06
C GLY A 140 -18.70 2.16 12.53
N LYS A 141 -19.67 1.51 11.86
CA LYS A 141 -20.10 0.14 12.16
C LYS A 141 -18.98 -0.88 11.91
N LEU A 142 -18.21 -0.71 10.83
CA LEU A 142 -17.06 -1.56 10.54
C LEU A 142 -16.01 -1.47 11.66
N PHE A 143 -15.65 -0.26 12.07
CA PHE A 143 -14.67 -0.05 13.14
C PHE A 143 -15.18 -0.48 14.52
N ALA A 144 -16.49 -0.49 14.75
CA ALA A 144 -17.08 -1.09 15.97
C ALA A 144 -16.79 -2.60 16.07
N ASN A 145 -16.54 -3.27 14.96
CA ASN A 145 -16.16 -4.67 14.90
C ASN A 145 -14.64 -4.92 14.96
N VAL A 146 -13.83 -3.87 15.14
CA VAL A 146 -12.37 -3.98 15.19
C VAL A 146 -11.89 -4.06 16.64
N PRO A 147 -11.46 -5.24 17.11
CA PRO A 147 -11.05 -5.41 18.51
C PRO A 147 -9.63 -4.90 18.80
N VAL A 148 -8.77 -4.81 17.79
CA VAL A 148 -7.36 -4.43 17.93
C VAL A 148 -6.98 -3.51 16.78
N LEU A 149 -6.33 -2.40 17.09
CA LEU A 149 -5.78 -1.44 16.12
C LEU A 149 -4.25 -1.45 16.20
N ASP A 150 -3.62 -2.31 15.42
CA ASP A 150 -2.16 -2.34 15.29
C ASP A 150 -1.63 -1.07 14.63
N SER A 151 -0.41 -0.66 14.95
CA SER A 151 0.19 0.57 14.44
C SER A 151 0.53 0.55 12.95
N GLY A 152 0.62 -0.63 12.34
CA GLY A 152 0.97 -0.81 10.93
C GLY A 152 0.45 -2.13 10.35
N ALA A 153 0.48 -2.23 9.02
CA ALA A 153 -0.07 -3.36 8.28
C ALA A 153 0.55 -4.71 8.70
N ARG A 154 1.87 -4.76 8.88
CA ARG A 154 2.54 -6.00 9.31
C ARG A 154 2.07 -6.47 10.68
N GLY A 155 1.90 -5.55 11.64
CA GLY A 155 1.34 -5.87 12.96
C GLY A 155 -0.06 -6.47 12.87
N ALA A 156 -0.93 -5.89 12.06
CA ALA A 156 -2.27 -6.40 11.82
C ALA A 156 -2.25 -7.80 11.19
N THR A 157 -1.35 -8.04 10.23
CA THR A 157 -1.19 -9.37 9.63
C THR A 157 -0.74 -10.40 10.66
N VAL A 158 0.22 -10.07 11.52
CA VAL A 158 0.67 -10.96 12.62
C VAL A 158 -0.46 -11.23 13.61
N THR A 159 -1.22 -10.20 13.99
CA THR A 159 -2.39 -10.34 14.89
C THR A 159 -3.40 -11.32 14.32
N PHE A 160 -3.71 -11.21 13.03
CA PHE A 160 -4.63 -12.11 12.35
C PHE A 160 -4.03 -13.51 12.12
N ALA A 161 -2.88 -13.57 11.42
CA ALA A 161 -2.34 -14.84 10.90
C ALA A 161 -1.65 -15.70 11.97
N GLU A 162 -0.88 -15.09 12.87
CA GLU A 162 -0.10 -15.79 13.87
C GLU A 162 -0.83 -15.93 15.19
N ARG A 163 -1.42 -14.82 15.69
CA ARG A 163 -2.13 -14.83 16.96
C ARG A 163 -3.55 -15.36 16.87
N GLY A 164 -4.06 -15.58 15.67
CA GLY A 164 -5.40 -16.16 15.45
C GLY A 164 -6.55 -15.25 15.84
N ILE A 165 -6.36 -13.94 15.92
CA ILE A 165 -7.38 -12.99 16.33
C ILE A 165 -8.14 -12.47 15.10
N GLY A 166 -9.47 -12.42 15.18
CA GLY A 166 -10.36 -11.91 14.15
C GLY A 166 -10.78 -12.94 13.11
N ASP A 167 -11.83 -12.61 12.38
CA ASP A 167 -12.43 -13.44 11.32
C ASP A 167 -11.94 -13.04 9.92
N VAL A 168 -11.60 -11.76 9.75
CA VAL A 168 -11.18 -11.17 8.50
C VAL A 168 -10.11 -10.10 8.73
N LEU A 169 -9.10 -10.09 7.86
CA LEU A 169 -8.09 -9.04 7.80
C LEU A 169 -8.32 -8.22 6.53
N LEU A 170 -8.45 -6.90 6.67
CA LEU A 170 -8.32 -5.98 5.56
C LEU A 170 -6.85 -5.81 5.25
N ALA A 171 -6.43 -6.24 4.08
CA ALA A 171 -5.03 -6.24 3.69
C ALA A 171 -4.86 -5.75 2.25
N TRP A 172 -3.67 -5.26 1.95
CA TRP A 172 -3.26 -5.13 0.57
C TRP A 172 -3.12 -6.52 -0.06
N GLU A 173 -3.43 -6.62 -1.34
CA GLU A 173 -3.39 -7.88 -2.10
C GLU A 173 -2.05 -8.61 -1.96
N ASN A 174 -0.94 -7.88 -2.08
CA ASN A 174 0.40 -8.45 -1.91
C ASN A 174 0.62 -9.02 -0.50
N GLU A 175 0.15 -8.36 0.56
CA GLU A 175 0.25 -8.86 1.94
C GLU A 175 -0.58 -10.12 2.14
N ALA A 176 -1.79 -10.17 1.59
CA ALA A 176 -2.66 -11.35 1.66
C ALA A 176 -2.01 -12.57 0.99
N GLN A 177 -1.40 -12.38 -0.17
CA GLN A 177 -0.68 -13.44 -0.88
C GLN A 177 0.57 -13.89 -0.14
N LEU A 178 1.34 -12.95 0.40
CA LEU A 178 2.54 -13.24 1.20
C LEU A 178 2.19 -13.95 2.51
N ALA A 179 1.06 -13.63 3.13
CA ALA A 179 0.59 -14.33 4.33
C ALA A 179 0.37 -15.82 4.07
N GLY A 180 -0.25 -16.17 2.96
CA GLY A 180 -0.40 -17.57 2.55
C GLY A 180 0.94 -18.28 2.34
N LYS A 181 1.93 -17.57 1.78
CA LYS A 181 3.27 -18.11 1.58
C LYS A 181 4.05 -18.28 2.89
N GLU A 182 3.88 -17.37 3.84
CA GLU A 182 4.62 -17.34 5.11
C GLU A 182 4.04 -18.31 6.15
N TRP A 183 2.72 -18.31 6.33
CA TRP A 183 2.06 -19.12 7.36
C TRP A 183 1.41 -20.41 6.84
N GLY A 184 1.37 -20.59 5.53
CA GLY A 184 0.87 -21.80 4.86
C GLY A 184 -0.29 -21.51 3.90
N PRO A 185 -0.26 -22.13 2.70
CA PRO A 185 -1.27 -21.91 1.66
C PRO A 185 -2.67 -22.42 2.03
N ASP A 186 -2.74 -23.34 2.99
CA ASP A 186 -3.99 -23.98 3.43
C ASP A 186 -4.60 -23.32 4.68
N LYS A 187 -4.10 -22.16 5.11
CA LYS A 187 -4.60 -21.48 6.31
C LYS A 187 -5.61 -20.38 6.04
N PHE A 188 -5.57 -19.80 4.86
CA PHE A 188 -6.36 -18.61 4.51
C PHE A 188 -6.95 -18.73 3.11
N ASP A 189 -8.03 -18.00 2.88
CA ASP A 189 -8.56 -17.70 1.56
C ASP A 189 -8.60 -16.19 1.36
N THR A 190 -8.35 -15.74 0.13
CA THR A 190 -8.45 -14.34 -0.26
C THR A 190 -9.79 -14.08 -0.92
N ILE A 191 -10.55 -13.14 -0.39
CA ILE A 191 -11.83 -12.69 -0.94
C ILE A 191 -11.63 -11.33 -1.60
N TYR A 192 -12.00 -11.23 -2.85
CA TYR A 192 -11.99 -9.99 -3.63
C TYR A 192 -13.36 -9.32 -3.51
N PRO A 193 -13.46 -8.11 -2.94
CA PRO A 193 -14.74 -7.44 -2.80
C PRO A 193 -15.27 -6.93 -4.15
N SER A 194 -16.56 -6.61 -4.21
CA SER A 194 -17.23 -6.11 -5.42
C SER A 194 -16.62 -4.82 -5.96
N VAL A 195 -16.09 -3.99 -5.10
CA VAL A 195 -15.34 -2.78 -5.41
C VAL A 195 -14.20 -2.61 -4.40
N SER A 196 -13.07 -2.13 -4.86
CA SER A 196 -11.93 -1.79 -4.02
C SER A 196 -11.29 -0.48 -4.48
N ILE A 197 -10.08 -0.19 -4.06
CA ILE A 197 -9.38 1.04 -4.41
C ILE A 197 -8.03 0.72 -5.03
N LEU A 198 -7.64 1.49 -6.04
CA LEU A 198 -6.29 1.44 -6.59
C LEU A 198 -5.31 2.05 -5.58
N ALA A 199 -4.53 1.20 -4.94
CA ALA A 199 -3.48 1.62 -4.03
C ALA A 199 -2.19 1.88 -4.82
N GLU A 200 -1.73 3.12 -4.79
CA GLU A 200 -0.54 3.61 -5.49
C GLU A 200 0.54 3.98 -4.47
N PRO A 201 1.43 3.04 -4.06
CA PRO A 201 2.53 3.35 -3.18
C PRO A 201 3.63 4.10 -3.94
N PRO A 202 3.85 5.40 -3.67
CA PRO A 202 4.78 6.20 -4.43
C PRO A 202 6.20 6.06 -3.92
N VAL A 203 7.14 6.36 -4.83
CA VAL A 203 8.56 6.50 -4.55
C VAL A 203 9.00 7.94 -4.83
N ALA A 204 9.99 8.43 -4.11
CA ALA A 204 10.57 9.74 -4.38
C ALA A 204 12.04 9.81 -3.96
N ILE A 205 12.79 10.66 -4.66
CA ILE A 205 14.15 11.07 -4.28
C ILE A 205 14.02 12.19 -3.25
N VAL A 206 14.76 12.08 -2.17
CA VAL A 206 14.88 13.16 -1.18
C VAL A 206 16.01 14.09 -1.65
N ASP A 207 15.66 15.08 -2.49
CA ASP A 207 16.61 15.90 -3.25
C ASP A 207 17.74 16.51 -2.40
N LYS A 208 17.40 17.17 -1.29
CA LYS A 208 18.41 17.78 -0.43
C LYS A 208 19.40 16.77 0.16
N ASN A 209 18.94 15.56 0.47
CA ASN A 209 19.80 14.55 1.05
C ASN A 209 20.75 13.96 0.01
N VAL A 210 20.25 13.61 -1.18
CA VAL A 210 21.11 13.05 -2.24
C VAL A 210 22.11 14.06 -2.76
N ASP A 211 21.74 15.35 -2.84
CA ASP A 211 22.66 16.41 -3.25
C ASP A 211 23.77 16.62 -2.23
N LYS A 212 23.42 16.64 -0.94
CA LYS A 212 24.40 16.74 0.16
C LYS A 212 25.37 15.56 0.18
N LYS A 213 24.89 14.35 -0.09
CA LYS A 213 25.69 13.11 -0.02
C LYS A 213 26.38 12.75 -1.35
N GLY A 214 26.03 13.41 -2.45
CA GLY A 214 26.51 13.05 -3.79
C GLY A 214 25.96 11.70 -4.31
N THR A 215 24.80 11.28 -3.83
CA THR A 215 24.20 9.96 -4.16
C THR A 215 23.08 10.06 -5.19
N ARG A 216 22.83 11.21 -5.78
CA ARG A 216 21.72 11.43 -6.73
C ARG A 216 21.73 10.44 -7.89
N LYS A 217 22.89 10.23 -8.51
CA LYS A 217 23.01 9.34 -9.69
C LYS A 217 22.55 7.92 -9.38
N VAL A 218 22.99 7.35 -8.26
CA VAL A 218 22.59 5.98 -7.88
C VAL A 218 21.14 5.93 -7.39
N ALA A 219 20.64 6.97 -6.72
CA ALA A 219 19.26 7.07 -6.30
C ALA A 219 18.29 7.12 -7.50
N GLU A 220 18.58 7.95 -8.50
CA GLU A 220 17.82 8.01 -9.75
C GLU A 220 17.85 6.68 -10.49
N ALA A 221 19.02 6.06 -10.61
CA ALA A 221 19.16 4.75 -11.23
C ALA A 221 18.34 3.67 -10.51
N TYR A 222 18.30 3.71 -9.18
CA TYR A 222 17.47 2.80 -8.39
C TYR A 222 15.97 2.98 -8.69
N LEU A 223 15.47 4.19 -8.71
CA LEU A 223 14.06 4.43 -9.00
C LEU A 223 13.71 4.08 -10.46
N HIS A 224 14.56 4.41 -11.42
CA HIS A 224 14.37 3.98 -12.82
C HIS A 224 14.35 2.45 -12.96
N TYR A 225 15.19 1.75 -12.19
CA TYR A 225 15.23 0.29 -12.19
C TYR A 225 13.89 -0.32 -11.77
N LEU A 226 13.13 0.29 -10.87
CA LEU A 226 11.81 -0.17 -10.47
C LEU A 226 10.81 -0.16 -11.64
N TYR A 227 10.99 0.73 -12.61
CA TYR A 227 10.18 0.81 -13.84
C TYR A 227 10.73 -0.04 -14.99
N SER A 228 11.91 -0.62 -14.85
CA SER A 228 12.49 -1.51 -15.84
C SER A 228 11.71 -2.83 -15.92
N ARG A 229 11.87 -3.55 -17.03
CA ARG A 229 11.27 -4.89 -17.19
C ARG A 229 11.63 -5.80 -16.01
N GLU A 230 12.89 -5.84 -15.61
CA GLU A 230 13.37 -6.64 -14.47
C GLU A 230 12.71 -6.19 -13.15
N GLY A 231 12.65 -4.89 -12.88
CA GLY A 231 11.98 -4.34 -11.71
C GLY A 231 10.48 -4.67 -11.67
N GLN A 232 9.81 -4.61 -12.80
CA GLN A 232 8.39 -4.98 -12.95
C GLN A 232 8.13 -6.48 -12.75
N GLU A 233 9.01 -7.33 -13.25
CA GLU A 233 8.98 -8.78 -12.99
C GLU A 233 9.13 -9.07 -11.49
N LEU A 234 10.08 -8.41 -10.81
CA LEU A 234 10.26 -8.54 -9.37
C LEU A 234 9.04 -8.05 -8.57
N ALA A 235 8.41 -6.97 -9.02
CA ALA A 235 7.18 -6.48 -8.41
C ALA A 235 6.06 -7.54 -8.48
N ALA A 236 5.83 -8.11 -9.66
CA ALA A 236 4.82 -9.15 -9.88
C ALA A 236 5.12 -10.43 -9.08
N GLN A 237 6.38 -10.86 -8.99
CA GLN A 237 6.81 -12.00 -8.17
C GLN A 237 6.59 -11.77 -6.67
N ASN A 238 6.53 -10.52 -6.24
CA ASN A 238 6.17 -10.12 -4.86
C ASN A 238 4.72 -9.68 -4.73
N TYR A 239 3.87 -10.07 -5.68
CA TYR A 239 2.42 -9.86 -5.69
C TYR A 239 1.97 -8.40 -5.75
N TYR A 240 2.83 -7.48 -6.18
CA TYR A 240 2.42 -6.16 -6.62
C TYR A 240 1.99 -6.19 -8.08
N ARG A 241 0.96 -5.43 -8.42
CA ARG A 241 0.47 -5.31 -9.79
C ARG A 241 1.45 -4.46 -10.61
N PRO A 242 2.13 -5.03 -11.62
CA PRO A 242 3.06 -4.27 -12.45
C PRO A 242 2.31 -3.30 -13.36
N ILE A 243 2.98 -2.19 -13.70
CA ILE A 243 2.46 -1.22 -14.68
C ILE A 243 2.93 -1.51 -16.11
N ASP A 244 4.01 -2.26 -16.29
CA ASP A 244 4.45 -2.75 -17.60
C ASP A 244 3.41 -3.70 -18.18
N LYS A 245 2.90 -3.40 -19.38
CA LYS A 245 1.80 -4.13 -19.99
C LYS A 245 2.15 -5.58 -20.34
N GLU A 246 3.38 -5.84 -20.76
CA GLU A 246 3.83 -7.19 -21.11
C GLU A 246 4.02 -8.04 -19.86
N VAL A 247 4.61 -7.47 -18.81
CA VAL A 247 4.73 -8.14 -17.51
C VAL A 247 3.33 -8.38 -16.92
N ALA A 248 2.44 -7.40 -16.96
CA ALA A 248 1.07 -7.55 -16.50
C ALA A 248 0.34 -8.69 -17.23
N ALA A 249 0.51 -8.81 -18.57
CA ALA A 249 -0.07 -9.89 -19.34
C ALA A 249 0.49 -11.28 -18.93
N LYS A 250 1.79 -11.36 -18.67
CA LYS A 250 2.45 -12.58 -18.19
C LYS A 250 1.88 -13.08 -16.85
N TYR A 251 1.55 -12.15 -15.96
CA TYR A 251 1.03 -12.45 -14.62
C TYR A 251 -0.49 -12.29 -14.50
N ALA A 252 -1.22 -12.19 -15.61
CA ALA A 252 -2.67 -11.93 -15.61
C ALA A 252 -3.50 -12.93 -14.78
N LYS A 253 -3.05 -14.19 -14.70
CA LYS A 253 -3.72 -15.21 -13.87
C LYS A 253 -3.57 -14.97 -12.37
N GLN A 254 -2.55 -14.24 -11.95
CA GLN A 254 -2.29 -13.91 -10.55
C GLN A 254 -3.15 -12.76 -10.06
N PHE A 255 -3.56 -11.87 -10.97
CA PHE A 255 -4.24 -10.61 -10.63
C PHE A 255 -5.62 -10.55 -11.31
N PRO A 256 -6.70 -10.86 -10.61
CA PRO A 256 -8.04 -10.75 -11.17
C PRO A 256 -8.38 -9.30 -11.54
N VAL A 257 -9.21 -9.14 -12.56
CA VAL A 257 -9.75 -7.83 -12.95
C VAL A 257 -10.75 -7.38 -11.89
N LEU A 258 -10.59 -6.17 -11.38
CA LEU A 258 -11.39 -5.61 -10.30
C LEU A 258 -11.97 -4.25 -10.69
N LYS A 259 -13.12 -3.91 -10.08
CA LYS A 259 -13.63 -2.55 -10.11
C LYS A 259 -12.90 -1.74 -9.03
N LEU A 260 -12.06 -0.80 -9.46
CA LEU A 260 -11.24 0.00 -8.56
C LEU A 260 -11.67 1.47 -8.58
N LEU A 261 -11.85 2.02 -7.38
CA LEU A 261 -11.92 3.46 -7.14
C LEU A 261 -10.51 4.04 -7.19
N THR A 262 -10.38 5.32 -7.47
CA THR A 262 -9.12 6.05 -7.37
C THR A 262 -9.24 7.21 -6.41
N VAL A 263 -8.16 7.54 -5.71
CA VAL A 263 -8.18 8.65 -4.76
C VAL A 263 -8.48 9.98 -5.45
N ASP A 264 -7.98 10.18 -6.66
CA ASP A 264 -8.14 11.44 -7.39
C ASP A 264 -9.55 11.61 -7.93
N GLN A 265 -10.10 10.59 -8.58
CA GLN A 265 -11.43 10.69 -9.21
C GLN A 265 -12.59 10.57 -8.21
N ASP A 266 -12.46 9.68 -7.23
CA ASP A 266 -13.57 9.35 -6.32
C ASP A 266 -13.53 10.11 -5.00
N PHE A 267 -12.36 10.63 -4.60
CA PHE A 267 -12.18 11.33 -3.31
C PHE A 267 -11.60 12.74 -3.44
N GLY A 268 -11.33 13.21 -4.67
CA GLY A 268 -10.79 14.55 -4.92
C GLY A 268 -9.33 14.74 -4.50
N GLY A 269 -8.56 13.65 -4.49
CA GLY A 269 -7.14 13.63 -4.13
C GLY A 269 -6.89 13.49 -2.63
N TRP A 270 -5.64 13.20 -2.26
CA TRP A 270 -5.26 12.96 -0.86
C TRP A 270 -5.47 14.16 0.07
N ALA A 271 -5.31 15.38 -0.43
CA ALA A 271 -5.53 16.58 0.40
C ALA A 271 -6.97 16.69 0.91
N LYS A 272 -7.95 16.21 0.13
CA LYS A 272 -9.36 16.13 0.53
C LYS A 272 -9.64 14.85 1.32
N ALA A 273 -9.15 13.71 0.83
CA ALA A 273 -9.42 12.41 1.43
C ALA A 273 -8.87 12.25 2.86
N GLN A 274 -7.83 13.01 3.22
CA GLN A 274 -7.23 12.99 4.55
C GLN A 274 -8.03 13.76 5.60
N LYS A 275 -8.90 14.71 5.21
CA LYS A 275 -9.77 15.51 6.11
C LYS A 275 -10.96 14.69 6.60
#